data_fb820abd1bd0c068fa8dc36fcf54f220
#
_entry.id   fb820abd1bd0c068fa8dc36fcf54f220
#
_cell.length_a   1.000
_cell.length_b   1.000
_cell.length_c   1.000
_cell.angle_alpha   90.00
_cell.angle_beta   90.00
_cell.angle_gamma   90.00
#
_symmetry.space_group_name_H-M   'P 1'
#
loop_
_entity.id
_entity.type
_entity.pdbx_description
1 polymer ?
#
loop_
_entity_poly.entity_id
_entity_poly.type
_entity_poly.pdbx_seq_one_letter_code
_entity_poly.pdbx_strand_id
1 'polypeptide(L)'
;MVDQTTHTPKRSAAVQTQVGAAGPTYRILRTNEFDAKDTPTPVAPFSAPVAPVGDDFAGEARKSAKLVLAEAPVEDLADVGALIATLPADTAMVRHRPRITTAPDSGRVAEENRNVRLRAFLYAASREADNDFHLIVGGDPNSEPHVYMTNEISGLPPGGSDSFTSLKSARDAYKTFFGDHLPGASYDFYDPPIPIEIEGSLFFDMSHAGGRSPGPPSLHADMPTIWEIHPVSKIVFEPQ
;
A
#
# COMPACT_ATOMS: atom_id res chain seq x y z
N MET A 1 22.62 14.94 27.38
CA MET A 1 22.50 13.51 27.13
C MET A 1 21.03 13.22 26.94
N VAL A 2 20.57 13.08 25.68
CA VAL A 2 19.18 12.72 25.37
C VAL A 2 19.20 11.20 25.23
N ASP A 3 18.43 10.55 26.11
CA ASP A 3 18.28 9.10 26.13
C ASP A 3 17.52 8.67 24.87
N GLN A 4 18.23 8.10 23.90
CA GLN A 4 17.63 7.45 22.73
C GLN A 4 17.20 6.05 23.16
N THR A 5 16.04 5.95 23.78
CA THR A 5 15.35 4.66 23.89
C THR A 5 14.93 4.21 22.51
N THR A 6 15.73 3.38 21.89
CA THR A 6 15.38 2.63 20.69
C THR A 6 14.14 1.79 21.01
N HIS A 7 13.00 2.25 20.52
CA HIS A 7 11.73 1.53 20.67
C HIS A 7 11.76 0.34 19.70
N THR A 8 12.26 -0.80 20.18
CA THR A 8 12.14 -2.05 19.42
C THR A 8 10.66 -2.44 19.43
N PRO A 9 9.99 -2.55 18.27
CA PRO A 9 8.59 -2.90 18.22
C PRO A 9 8.37 -4.25 18.90
N LYS A 10 7.41 -4.33 19.82
CA LYS A 10 7.02 -5.59 20.46
C LYS A 10 6.32 -6.44 19.40
N ARG A 11 7.05 -7.33 18.75
CA ARG A 11 6.51 -8.33 17.84
C ARG A 11 5.73 -9.36 18.64
N SER A 12 4.42 -9.42 18.47
CA SER A 12 3.60 -10.50 19.02
C SER A 12 3.56 -11.66 18.03
N ALA A 13 3.90 -12.84 18.51
CA ALA A 13 3.79 -14.17 17.91
C ALA A 13 4.00 -14.29 16.38
N ALA A 14 5.12 -14.93 15.99
CA ALA A 14 5.30 -15.43 14.64
C ALA A 14 4.31 -16.57 14.37
N VAL A 15 3.43 -16.40 13.38
CA VAL A 15 2.62 -17.49 12.85
C VAL A 15 3.34 -18.03 11.62
N GLN A 16 3.79 -19.29 11.68
CA GLN A 16 4.32 -19.96 10.49
C GLN A 16 3.13 -20.35 9.62
N THR A 17 3.10 -19.81 8.40
CA THR A 17 2.08 -20.12 7.41
C THR A 17 2.74 -20.48 6.11
N GLN A 18 2.31 -21.60 5.54
CA GLN A 18 2.63 -21.89 4.15
C GLN A 18 1.64 -21.11 3.30
N VAL A 19 2.11 -20.05 2.66
CA VAL A 19 1.32 -19.27 1.72
C VAL A 19 1.62 -19.79 0.32
N GLY A 20 0.59 -20.22 -0.40
CA GLY A 20 0.73 -20.89 -1.69
C GLY A 20 0.77 -22.42 -1.61
N ALA A 21 0.08 -23.10 -2.52
CA ALA A 21 -0.15 -24.55 -2.46
C ALA A 21 1.12 -25.41 -2.72
N ALA A 22 2.23 -24.84 -3.17
CA ALA A 22 3.49 -25.55 -3.46
C ALA A 22 4.73 -24.62 -3.45
N GLY A 23 4.65 -23.44 -2.87
CA GLY A 23 5.71 -22.41 -2.90
C GLY A 23 6.56 -22.34 -1.64
N PRO A 24 7.50 -21.37 -1.55
CA PRO A 24 8.29 -21.10 -0.36
C PRO A 24 7.38 -20.75 0.84
N THR A 25 7.89 -21.02 2.03
CA THR A 25 7.16 -20.72 3.27
C THR A 25 7.54 -19.31 3.73
N TYR A 26 6.55 -18.45 3.93
CA TYR A 26 6.70 -17.12 4.51
C TYR A 26 6.18 -17.11 5.95
N ARG A 27 6.92 -16.46 6.84
CA ARG A 27 6.44 -16.22 8.20
C ARG A 27 5.67 -14.90 8.21
N ILE A 28 4.53 -14.89 8.86
CA ILE A 28 3.76 -13.67 9.12
C ILE A 28 4.10 -13.19 10.53
N LEU A 29 4.67 -12.00 10.63
CA LEU A 29 5.01 -11.35 11.89
C LEU A 29 3.98 -10.26 12.17
N ARG A 30 2.98 -10.57 12.97
CA ARG A 30 1.96 -9.61 13.38
C ARG A 30 2.52 -8.57 14.32
N THR A 31 2.19 -7.32 14.07
CA THR A 31 2.65 -6.19 14.88
C THR A 31 1.47 -5.42 15.47
N ASN A 32 1.78 -4.40 16.26
CA ASN A 32 0.82 -3.38 16.68
C ASN A 32 1.10 -2.04 16.01
N GLU A 33 1.74 -2.06 14.85
CA GLU A 33 2.00 -0.87 14.06
C GLU A 33 0.81 -0.61 13.13
N PHE A 34 0.41 0.65 13.05
CA PHE A 34 -0.69 1.14 12.21
C PHE A 34 -0.17 2.25 11.30
N ASP A 35 -0.86 2.49 10.19
CA ASP A 35 -0.64 3.70 9.43
C ASP A 35 -0.93 4.94 10.29
N ALA A 36 -0.20 6.03 10.06
CA ALA A 36 -0.34 7.25 10.86
C ALA A 36 -1.73 7.88 10.77
N LYS A 37 -2.45 7.67 9.66
CA LYS A 37 -3.83 8.14 9.48
C LYS A 37 -4.84 7.29 10.27
N ASP A 38 -4.52 6.01 10.50
CA ASP A 38 -5.39 5.03 11.15
C ASP A 38 -5.07 4.82 12.64
N THR A 39 -4.11 5.59 13.17
CA THR A 39 -3.77 5.51 14.60
C THR A 39 -4.98 5.90 15.45
N PRO A 40 -5.52 5.01 16.31
CA PRO A 40 -6.68 5.32 17.14
C PRO A 40 -6.41 6.53 18.03
N THR A 41 -7.33 7.49 18.01
CA THR A 41 -7.26 8.64 18.93
C THR A 41 -7.37 8.15 20.39
N PRO A 42 -6.54 8.60 21.35
CA PRO A 42 -6.43 8.03 22.71
C PRO A 42 -7.64 8.20 23.62
N VAL A 43 -8.86 8.41 23.11
CA VAL A 43 -10.04 8.82 23.89
C VAL A 43 -11.13 7.75 24.02
N ALA A 44 -10.93 6.53 23.48
CA ALA A 44 -11.88 5.44 23.67
C ALA A 44 -11.18 4.18 24.20
N PRO A 45 -11.82 3.38 25.07
CA PRO A 45 -11.27 2.08 25.45
C PRO A 45 -11.08 1.23 24.19
N PHE A 46 -9.90 0.67 24.05
CA PHE A 46 -9.41 -0.13 22.92
C PHE A 46 -10.52 -0.93 22.21
N SER A 47 -11.12 -0.34 21.19
CA SER A 47 -11.75 -1.10 20.11
C SER A 47 -10.81 -1.00 18.94
N ALA A 48 -10.12 -2.08 18.63
CA ALA A 48 -9.38 -2.18 17.38
C ALA A 48 -10.34 -1.79 16.23
N PRO A 49 -9.88 -1.01 15.22
CA PRO A 49 -10.71 -0.74 14.05
C PRO A 49 -11.28 -2.06 13.53
N VAL A 50 -12.60 -2.15 13.43
CA VAL A 50 -13.24 -3.36 12.88
C VAL A 50 -12.97 -3.32 11.38
N ALA A 51 -12.27 -4.34 10.87
CA ALA A 51 -12.08 -4.48 9.43
C ALA A 51 -13.43 -4.43 8.71
N PRO A 52 -13.54 -3.68 7.59
CA PRO A 52 -14.78 -3.60 6.83
C PRO A 52 -15.27 -5.00 6.43
N VAL A 53 -16.59 -5.17 6.38
CA VAL A 53 -17.21 -6.42 5.90
C VAL A 53 -17.35 -6.33 4.38
N GLY A 54 -16.97 -7.41 3.67
CA GLY A 54 -17.06 -7.47 2.21
C GLY A 54 -15.85 -6.90 1.49
N ASP A 55 -16.01 -6.60 0.21
CA ASP A 55 -14.92 -6.14 -0.68
C ASP A 55 -15.13 -4.74 -1.24
N ASP A 56 -16.28 -4.11 -1.02
CA ASP A 56 -16.60 -2.79 -1.56
C ASP A 56 -15.75 -1.69 -0.91
N PHE A 57 -15.37 -0.71 -1.73
CA PHE A 57 -14.67 0.47 -1.24
C PHE A 57 -15.55 1.30 -0.30
N ALA A 58 -15.02 1.58 0.89
CA ALA A 58 -15.75 2.28 1.95
C ALA A 58 -15.20 3.70 2.24
N GLY A 59 -14.17 4.15 1.50
CA GLY A 59 -13.56 5.46 1.69
C GLY A 59 -14.25 6.58 0.93
N GLU A 60 -13.86 7.82 1.25
CA GLU A 60 -14.35 9.02 0.58
C GLU A 60 -13.21 9.88 0.00
N ALA A 61 -12.02 9.87 0.61
CA ALA A 61 -10.91 10.70 0.17
C ALA A 61 -10.45 10.34 -1.24
N ARG A 62 -10.61 11.28 -2.19
CA ARG A 62 -10.24 11.12 -3.61
C ARG A 62 -10.79 9.84 -4.25
N LYS A 63 -12.00 9.45 -3.86
CA LYS A 63 -12.66 8.20 -4.31
C LYS A 63 -12.62 8.01 -5.82
N SER A 64 -12.86 9.08 -6.60
CA SER A 64 -12.82 9.02 -8.06
C SER A 64 -11.43 8.66 -8.60
N ALA A 65 -10.34 9.14 -7.98
CA ALA A 65 -8.99 8.80 -8.39
C ALA A 65 -8.57 7.39 -7.91
N LYS A 66 -8.96 7.00 -6.70
CA LYS A 66 -8.63 5.70 -6.11
C LYS A 66 -9.28 4.51 -6.84
N LEU A 67 -10.42 4.72 -7.50
CA LEU A 67 -11.20 3.66 -8.13
C LEU A 67 -11.16 3.64 -9.66
N VAL A 68 -10.42 4.56 -10.28
CA VAL A 68 -10.29 4.65 -11.75
C VAL A 68 -8.83 4.50 -12.16
N LEU A 69 -8.59 3.70 -13.20
CA LEU A 69 -7.26 3.55 -13.78
C LEU A 69 -6.90 4.76 -14.63
N ALA A 70 -5.62 5.09 -14.70
CA ALA A 70 -5.09 6.11 -15.59
C ALA A 70 -5.29 5.69 -17.06
N GLU A 71 -5.62 6.66 -17.92
CA GLU A 71 -5.71 6.45 -19.37
C GLU A 71 -4.34 6.62 -20.03
N ALA A 72 -3.42 5.71 -19.73
CA ALA A 72 -2.06 5.74 -20.22
C ALA A 72 -1.53 4.32 -20.48
N PRO A 73 -0.60 4.11 -21.42
CA PRO A 73 0.09 2.84 -21.57
C PRO A 73 0.86 2.49 -20.31
N VAL A 74 1.11 1.19 -20.12
CA VAL A 74 1.91 0.70 -18.99
C VAL A 74 3.39 0.97 -19.26
N GLU A 75 4.06 1.59 -18.29
CA GLU A 75 5.50 1.83 -18.26
C GLU A 75 6.18 0.72 -17.44
N ASP A 76 7.10 -0.02 -18.06
CA ASP A 76 7.89 -1.02 -17.35
C ASP A 76 9.08 -0.34 -16.65
N LEU A 77 9.20 -0.55 -15.34
CA LEU A 77 10.27 -0.01 -14.49
C LEU A 77 11.02 -1.17 -13.83
N ALA A 78 12.30 -0.99 -13.60
CA ALA A 78 13.15 -2.05 -13.06
C ALA A 78 12.74 -2.45 -11.63
N ASP A 79 12.51 -1.46 -10.78
CA ASP A 79 12.22 -1.64 -9.35
C ASP A 79 11.59 -0.37 -8.74
N VAL A 80 11.35 -0.40 -7.43
CA VAL A 80 10.78 0.72 -6.65
C VAL A 80 11.68 1.96 -6.69
N GLY A 81 13.00 1.79 -6.61
CA GLY A 81 13.94 2.91 -6.68
C GLY A 81 13.92 3.60 -8.03
N ALA A 82 13.86 2.83 -9.12
CA ALA A 82 13.71 3.36 -10.48
C ALA A 82 12.39 4.13 -10.64
N LEU A 83 11.28 3.62 -10.08
CA LEU A 83 10.01 4.35 -10.07
C LEU A 83 10.15 5.68 -9.34
N ILE A 84 10.61 5.67 -8.08
CA ILE A 84 10.74 6.87 -7.24
C ILE A 84 11.60 7.95 -7.94
N ALA A 85 12.66 7.55 -8.63
CA ALA A 85 13.52 8.48 -9.37
C ALA A 85 12.79 9.24 -10.51
N THR A 86 11.64 8.74 -10.97
CA THR A 86 10.84 9.40 -12.03
C THR A 86 9.71 10.28 -11.49
N LEU A 87 9.44 10.22 -10.17
CA LEU A 87 8.30 10.92 -9.58
C LEU A 87 8.60 12.41 -9.35
N PRO A 88 7.62 13.29 -9.55
CA PRO A 88 7.71 14.66 -9.07
C PRO A 88 7.92 14.70 -7.56
N ALA A 89 8.69 15.67 -7.08
CA ALA A 89 8.90 15.85 -5.65
C ALA A 89 7.58 16.12 -4.92
N ASP A 90 7.39 15.51 -3.74
CA ASP A 90 6.19 15.68 -2.92
C ASP A 90 5.85 17.14 -2.65
N THR A 91 6.87 17.98 -2.43
CA THR A 91 6.70 19.44 -2.22
C THR A 91 6.13 20.16 -3.44
N ALA A 92 6.38 19.66 -4.66
CA ALA A 92 5.79 20.20 -5.88
C ALA A 92 4.31 19.81 -5.97
N MET A 93 3.98 18.55 -5.66
CA MET A 93 2.61 18.04 -5.69
C MET A 93 1.72 18.71 -4.62
N VAL A 94 2.23 18.93 -3.42
CA VAL A 94 1.51 19.67 -2.37
C VAL A 94 1.15 21.10 -2.81
N ARG A 95 1.99 21.70 -3.68
CA ARG A 95 1.77 23.05 -4.24
C ARG A 95 1.12 23.04 -5.62
N HIS A 96 0.69 21.88 -6.11
CA HIS A 96 0.12 21.72 -7.45
C HIS A 96 -1.01 22.72 -7.74
N ARG A 97 -1.19 23.10 -9.00
CA ARG A 97 -2.25 23.99 -9.46
C ARG A 97 -2.89 23.43 -10.73
N PRO A 98 -4.22 23.15 -10.71
CA PRO A 98 -5.17 23.32 -9.60
C PRO A 98 -4.80 22.47 -8.37
N ARG A 99 -5.20 22.90 -7.18
CA ARG A 99 -4.84 22.22 -5.93
C ARG A 99 -5.43 20.80 -5.89
N ILE A 100 -4.61 19.82 -5.60
CA ILE A 100 -5.06 18.47 -5.26
C ILE A 100 -5.75 18.53 -3.89
N THR A 101 -6.97 18.03 -3.79
CA THR A 101 -7.76 18.02 -2.54
C THR A 101 -8.06 16.59 -2.11
N THR A 102 -8.59 16.42 -0.90
CA THR A 102 -9.09 15.14 -0.41
C THR A 102 -10.58 14.94 -0.69
N ALA A 103 -11.23 15.82 -1.45
CA ALA A 103 -12.65 15.69 -1.80
C ALA A 103 -12.91 14.40 -2.59
N PRO A 104 -14.06 13.74 -2.43
CA PRO A 104 -14.39 12.48 -3.09
C PRO A 104 -14.29 12.53 -4.62
N ASP A 105 -14.64 13.66 -5.21
CA ASP A 105 -14.62 13.94 -6.65
C ASP A 105 -13.28 14.49 -7.17
N SER A 106 -12.28 14.64 -6.30
CA SER A 106 -10.93 15.05 -6.70
C SER A 106 -10.27 13.97 -7.55
N GLY A 107 -10.34 14.13 -8.86
CA GLY A 107 -9.77 13.21 -9.84
C GLY A 107 -8.24 13.23 -9.90
N ARG A 108 -7.68 12.47 -10.84
CA ARG A 108 -6.24 12.44 -11.12
C ARG A 108 -5.79 13.77 -11.74
N VAL A 109 -4.58 14.19 -11.37
CA VAL A 109 -3.86 15.25 -12.09
C VAL A 109 -2.96 14.63 -13.16
N ALA A 110 -2.37 15.47 -14.01
CA ALA A 110 -1.59 15.00 -15.16
C ALA A 110 -0.40 14.10 -14.76
N GLU A 111 0.26 14.43 -13.66
CA GLU A 111 1.41 13.68 -13.12
C GLU A 111 1.02 12.29 -12.60
N GLU A 112 -0.23 12.10 -12.23
CA GLU A 112 -0.80 10.82 -11.80
C GLU A 112 -1.34 9.98 -12.96
N ASN A 113 -1.42 10.56 -14.18
CA ASN A 113 -1.94 9.86 -15.35
C ASN A 113 -0.89 8.94 -15.98
N ARG A 114 -0.38 8.01 -15.19
CA ARG A 114 0.61 7.01 -15.55
C ARG A 114 0.21 5.66 -14.98
N ASN A 115 0.34 4.62 -15.80
CA ASN A 115 0.30 3.23 -15.35
C ASN A 115 1.72 2.69 -15.34
N VAL A 116 2.11 2.04 -14.26
CA VAL A 116 3.45 1.51 -14.06
C VAL A 116 3.39 0.02 -13.75
N ARG A 117 4.43 -0.72 -14.17
CA ARG A 117 4.67 -2.11 -13.81
C ARG A 117 6.12 -2.26 -13.34
N LEU A 118 6.31 -2.99 -12.24
CA LEU A 118 7.64 -3.27 -11.72
C LEU A 118 7.68 -4.59 -10.94
N ARG A 119 8.87 -5.14 -10.79
CA ARG A 119 9.16 -6.21 -9.85
C ARG A 119 9.61 -5.62 -8.53
N ALA A 120 9.09 -6.18 -7.43
CA ALA A 120 9.35 -5.71 -6.09
C ALA A 120 9.23 -6.86 -5.08
N PHE A 121 9.39 -6.53 -3.81
CA PHE A 121 9.13 -7.42 -2.70
C PHE A 121 8.08 -6.81 -1.79
N LEU A 122 7.11 -7.61 -1.38
CA LEU A 122 6.10 -7.23 -0.39
C LEU A 122 6.67 -7.50 1.01
N TYR A 123 6.86 -6.44 1.77
CA TYR A 123 7.45 -6.47 3.12
C TYR A 123 6.41 -6.53 4.21
N ALA A 124 5.31 -5.80 4.04
CA ALA A 124 4.23 -5.76 5.00
C ALA A 124 2.90 -5.42 4.32
N ALA A 125 1.80 -5.73 5.00
CA ALA A 125 0.48 -5.27 4.59
C ALA A 125 -0.44 -5.05 5.79
N SER A 126 -1.41 -4.13 5.61
CA SER A 126 -2.55 -3.93 6.51
C SER A 126 -3.84 -3.84 5.71
N ARG A 127 -4.98 -3.87 6.39
CA ARG A 127 -6.29 -3.59 5.79
C ARG A 127 -6.86 -2.35 6.44
N GLU A 128 -7.09 -1.33 5.63
CA GLU A 128 -7.54 -0.03 6.09
C GLU A 128 -9.06 0.07 6.27
N ALA A 129 -9.51 1.15 6.91
CA ALA A 129 -10.92 1.40 7.19
C ALA A 129 -11.75 1.64 5.92
N ASP A 130 -11.14 2.11 4.83
CA ASP A 130 -11.75 2.27 3.52
C ASP A 130 -11.80 0.99 2.69
N ASN A 131 -11.34 -0.11 3.29
CA ASN A 131 -11.32 -1.46 2.74
C ASN A 131 -10.18 -1.73 1.74
N ASP A 132 -9.23 -0.83 1.63
CA ASP A 132 -8.04 -1.05 0.84
C ASP A 132 -7.07 -2.00 1.56
N PHE A 133 -6.35 -2.84 0.81
CA PHE A 133 -5.16 -3.52 1.33
C PHE A 133 -3.97 -2.62 1.07
N HIS A 134 -3.39 -2.10 2.14
CA HIS A 134 -2.25 -1.22 2.12
C HIS A 134 -0.96 -2.05 2.17
N LEU A 135 -0.20 -2.00 1.09
CA LEU A 135 1.00 -2.81 0.86
C LEU A 135 2.25 -1.97 1.03
N ILE A 136 3.23 -2.46 1.75
CA ILE A 136 4.58 -1.89 1.79
C ILE A 136 5.46 -2.71 0.87
N VAL A 137 5.86 -2.10 -0.24
CA VAL A 137 6.73 -2.74 -1.23
C VAL A 137 8.10 -2.08 -1.27
N GLY A 138 9.13 -2.84 -1.58
CA GLY A 138 10.51 -2.36 -1.64
C GLY A 138 11.34 -3.13 -2.66
N GLY A 139 12.60 -2.75 -2.78
CA GLY A 139 13.59 -3.45 -3.59
C GLY A 139 14.01 -4.80 -3.00
N ASP A 140 15.02 -5.43 -3.61
CA ASP A 140 15.60 -6.68 -3.14
C ASP A 140 16.09 -6.55 -1.68
N PRO A 141 15.64 -7.43 -0.75
CA PRO A 141 16.05 -7.39 0.65
C PRO A 141 17.56 -7.56 0.89
N ASN A 142 18.31 -8.01 -0.12
CA ASN A 142 19.76 -8.17 -0.06
C ASN A 142 20.53 -6.98 -0.67
N SER A 143 19.82 -5.96 -1.14
CA SER A 143 20.41 -4.78 -1.81
C SER A 143 20.21 -3.52 -0.97
N GLU A 144 21.26 -2.69 -0.90
CA GLU A 144 21.23 -1.37 -0.25
C GLU A 144 21.28 -0.25 -1.31
N PRO A 145 20.69 0.93 -1.06
CA PRO A 145 19.90 1.28 0.14
C PRO A 145 18.51 0.66 0.12
N HIS A 146 17.96 0.34 1.30
CA HIS A 146 16.56 -0.05 1.39
C HIS A 146 15.66 1.16 1.11
N VAL A 147 14.70 0.98 0.21
CA VAL A 147 13.72 2.01 -0.16
C VAL A 147 12.36 1.34 -0.26
N TYR A 148 11.37 1.94 0.39
CA TYR A 148 10.00 1.42 0.43
C TYR A 148 9.01 2.45 -0.12
N MET A 149 7.87 1.93 -0.57
CA MET A 149 6.75 2.71 -1.09
C MET A 149 5.44 2.05 -0.67
N THR A 150 4.43 2.85 -0.37
CA THR A 150 3.07 2.35 -0.19
C THR A 150 2.39 2.08 -1.52
N ASN A 151 1.55 1.05 -1.58
CA ASN A 151 0.70 0.73 -2.72
C ASN A 151 -0.62 0.17 -2.22
N GLU A 152 -1.71 0.36 -2.95
CA GLU A 152 -3.00 -0.06 -2.45
C GLU A 152 -3.79 -0.91 -3.46
N ILE A 153 -4.21 -2.09 -3.00
CA ILE A 153 -5.24 -2.88 -3.68
C ILE A 153 -6.58 -2.39 -3.17
N SER A 154 -7.24 -1.56 -3.96
CA SER A 154 -8.46 -0.88 -3.58
C SER A 154 -9.59 -1.83 -3.19
N GLY A 155 -10.48 -1.39 -2.30
CA GLY A 155 -11.84 -1.89 -2.24
C GLY A 155 -12.53 -1.73 -3.61
N LEU A 156 -13.56 -2.49 -3.87
CA LEU A 156 -14.16 -2.56 -5.20
C LEU A 156 -15.07 -1.36 -5.47
N PRO A 157 -15.00 -0.77 -6.68
CA PRO A 157 -16.01 0.18 -7.14
C PRO A 157 -17.35 -0.52 -7.38
N PRO A 158 -18.45 0.23 -7.62
CA PRO A 158 -19.73 -0.36 -8.02
C PRO A 158 -19.57 -1.28 -9.24
N GLY A 159 -20.30 -2.40 -9.23
CA GLY A 159 -20.32 -3.32 -10.35
C GLY A 159 -20.73 -2.61 -11.64
N GLY A 160 -20.01 -2.89 -12.73
CA GLY A 160 -20.21 -2.21 -14.03
C GLY A 160 -19.33 -0.98 -14.26
N SER A 161 -18.50 -0.56 -13.30
CA SER A 161 -17.45 0.43 -13.54
C SER A 161 -16.36 -0.16 -14.43
N ASP A 162 -15.75 0.67 -15.29
CA ASP A 162 -14.72 0.23 -16.25
C ASP A 162 -13.53 -0.47 -15.59
N SER A 163 -13.13 0.01 -14.41
CA SER A 163 -12.03 -0.55 -13.60
C SER A 163 -12.41 -1.80 -12.80
N PHE A 164 -13.70 -2.11 -12.64
CA PHE A 164 -14.16 -3.17 -11.72
C PHE A 164 -13.48 -4.51 -11.96
N THR A 165 -13.39 -4.96 -13.21
CA THR A 165 -12.82 -6.28 -13.55
C THR A 165 -11.34 -6.36 -13.17
N SER A 166 -10.55 -5.32 -13.48
CA SER A 166 -9.12 -5.29 -13.16
C SER A 166 -8.87 -5.23 -11.66
N LEU A 167 -9.57 -4.32 -10.95
CA LEU A 167 -9.42 -4.18 -9.51
C LEU A 167 -9.87 -5.46 -8.75
N LYS A 168 -10.97 -6.07 -9.22
CA LYS A 168 -11.42 -7.34 -8.67
C LYS A 168 -10.40 -8.45 -8.89
N SER A 169 -9.80 -8.53 -10.09
CA SER A 169 -8.77 -9.53 -10.39
C SER A 169 -7.54 -9.38 -9.50
N ALA A 170 -7.05 -8.16 -9.29
CA ALA A 170 -5.93 -7.90 -8.39
C ALA A 170 -6.27 -8.27 -6.93
N ARG A 171 -7.46 -7.90 -6.47
CA ARG A 171 -7.93 -8.22 -5.12
C ARG A 171 -8.14 -9.72 -4.92
N ASP A 172 -8.71 -10.41 -5.90
CA ASP A 172 -8.89 -11.87 -5.85
C ASP A 172 -7.54 -12.60 -5.85
N ALA A 173 -6.56 -12.15 -6.64
CA ALA A 173 -5.21 -12.71 -6.64
C ALA A 173 -4.54 -12.58 -5.26
N TYR A 174 -4.64 -11.39 -4.64
CA TYR A 174 -4.15 -11.15 -3.29
C TYR A 174 -4.83 -12.08 -2.26
N LYS A 175 -6.15 -12.10 -2.25
CA LYS A 175 -6.94 -12.93 -1.33
C LYS A 175 -6.68 -14.43 -1.53
N THR A 176 -6.50 -14.88 -2.77
CA THR A 176 -6.17 -16.27 -3.08
C THR A 176 -4.79 -16.66 -2.56
N PHE A 177 -3.80 -15.77 -2.67
CA PHE A 177 -2.45 -16.03 -2.19
C PHE A 177 -2.41 -16.16 -0.66
N PHE A 178 -3.08 -15.27 0.06
CA PHE A 178 -3.06 -15.25 1.53
C PHE A 178 -4.09 -16.19 2.17
N GLY A 179 -5.17 -16.54 1.47
CA GLY A 179 -6.23 -17.42 2.01
C GLY A 179 -6.80 -16.89 3.32
N ASP A 180 -6.72 -17.69 4.38
CA ASP A 180 -7.23 -17.35 5.73
C ASP A 180 -6.28 -16.42 6.53
N HIS A 181 -5.19 -15.96 5.90
CA HIS A 181 -4.14 -15.16 6.54
C HIS A 181 -4.11 -13.71 6.07
N LEU A 182 -5.25 -13.17 5.67
CA LEU A 182 -5.36 -11.77 5.30
C LEU A 182 -4.98 -10.85 6.49
N PRO A 183 -4.31 -9.72 6.23
CA PRO A 183 -3.93 -8.78 7.28
C PRO A 183 -5.16 -8.12 7.91
N GLY A 184 -5.01 -7.73 9.18
CA GLY A 184 -5.94 -6.88 9.90
C GLY A 184 -5.61 -5.40 9.75
N ALA A 185 -6.14 -4.57 10.66
CA ALA A 185 -5.89 -3.13 10.66
C ALA A 185 -4.44 -2.75 11.02
N SER A 186 -3.73 -3.61 11.75
CA SER A 186 -2.28 -3.46 11.99
C SER A 186 -1.48 -4.18 10.93
N TYR A 187 -0.23 -3.74 10.71
CA TYR A 187 0.65 -4.37 9.74
C TYR A 187 1.07 -5.78 10.14
N ASP A 188 0.90 -6.70 9.21
CA ASP A 188 1.55 -8.00 9.18
C ASP A 188 2.82 -7.87 8.32
N PHE A 189 4.01 -8.20 8.88
CA PHE A 189 5.27 -8.24 8.15
C PHE A 189 5.54 -9.66 7.64
N TYR A 190 6.19 -9.76 6.49
CA TYR A 190 6.52 -11.04 5.84
C TYR A 190 8.02 -11.31 5.92
N ASP A 191 8.40 -12.54 6.29
CA ASP A 191 9.79 -12.95 6.45
C ASP A 191 10.01 -14.37 5.85
N PRO A 192 10.79 -14.49 4.77
CA PRO A 192 11.36 -13.40 4.00
C PRO A 192 10.30 -12.55 3.29
N PRO A 193 10.62 -11.33 2.80
CA PRO A 193 9.71 -10.55 1.97
C PRO A 193 9.31 -11.32 0.71
N ILE A 194 8.06 -11.17 0.28
CA ILE A 194 7.44 -11.96 -0.80
C ILE A 194 7.74 -11.33 -2.16
N PRO A 195 8.40 -12.03 -3.11
CA PRO A 195 8.58 -11.50 -4.46
C PRO A 195 7.25 -11.28 -5.17
N ILE A 196 7.07 -10.11 -5.78
CA ILE A 196 5.87 -9.75 -6.54
C ILE A 196 6.21 -9.04 -7.85
N GLU A 197 5.30 -9.12 -8.83
CA GLU A 197 5.15 -8.15 -9.91
C GLU A 197 3.87 -7.39 -9.66
N ILE A 198 3.93 -6.06 -9.68
CA ILE A 198 2.80 -5.17 -9.42
C ILE A 198 2.61 -4.21 -10.57
N GLU A 199 1.34 -3.96 -10.94
CA GLU A 199 0.94 -3.00 -11.97
C GLU A 199 -0.24 -2.18 -11.46
N GLY A 200 -0.25 -0.89 -11.78
CA GLY A 200 -1.36 0.00 -11.45
C GLY A 200 -1.09 1.44 -11.79
N SER A 201 -1.98 2.31 -11.39
CA SER A 201 -1.91 3.74 -11.69
C SER A 201 -1.21 4.50 -10.57
N LEU A 202 -0.46 5.54 -10.91
CA LEU A 202 0.16 6.41 -9.90
C LEU A 202 -0.90 7.25 -9.18
N PHE A 203 -0.64 7.53 -7.92
CA PHE A 203 -1.50 8.33 -7.06
C PHE A 203 -0.65 9.09 -6.06
N PHE A 204 -0.95 10.38 -5.84
CA PHE A 204 -0.30 11.19 -4.82
C PHE A 204 -1.22 11.31 -3.59
N ASP A 205 -0.86 10.67 -2.48
CA ASP A 205 -1.72 10.66 -1.30
C ASP A 205 -1.64 11.96 -0.49
N MET A 206 -2.57 12.85 -0.78
CA MET A 206 -2.73 14.13 -0.05
C MET A 206 -3.05 13.96 1.43
N SER A 207 -3.49 12.77 1.89
CA SER A 207 -3.77 12.50 3.31
C SER A 207 -2.49 12.53 4.14
N HIS A 208 -1.36 12.19 3.52
CA HIS A 208 -0.03 12.21 4.13
C HIS A 208 0.73 13.53 3.92
N ALA A 209 0.21 14.46 3.11
CA ALA A 209 0.90 15.72 2.77
C ALA A 209 1.19 16.66 3.96
N GLY A 210 0.63 16.40 5.13
CA GLY A 210 0.84 17.18 6.36
C GLY A 210 2.07 16.79 7.19
N GLY A 211 3.02 16.05 6.61
CA GLY A 211 4.21 15.54 7.32
C GLY A 211 3.96 14.26 8.12
N ARG A 212 2.90 13.54 7.78
CA ARG A 212 2.63 12.18 8.27
C ARG A 212 3.30 11.21 7.31
N SER A 213 4.29 10.48 7.78
CA SER A 213 4.92 9.43 6.98
C SER A 213 3.91 8.31 6.73
N PRO A 214 3.80 7.79 5.50
CA PRO A 214 2.98 6.62 5.23
C PRO A 214 3.58 5.35 5.81
N GLY A 215 2.79 4.31 5.95
CA GLY A 215 3.25 2.98 6.33
C GLY A 215 3.54 2.80 7.82
N PRO A 216 4.16 1.66 8.19
CA PRO A 216 4.46 1.34 9.58
C PRO A 216 5.61 2.21 10.10
N PRO A 217 5.53 2.69 11.35
CA PRO A 217 6.56 3.54 11.97
C PRO A 217 7.99 3.01 11.87
N SER A 218 8.16 1.70 11.88
CA SER A 218 9.48 1.05 11.79
C SER A 218 10.17 1.23 10.43
N LEU A 219 9.44 1.60 9.38
CA LEU A 219 9.97 1.77 8.01
C LEU A 219 9.97 3.24 7.53
N HIS A 220 9.43 4.19 8.31
CA HIS A 220 9.28 5.59 7.88
C HIS A 220 10.57 6.24 7.38
N ALA A 221 11.72 5.88 7.96
CA ALA A 221 13.01 6.48 7.58
C ALA A 221 13.40 6.16 6.12
N ASP A 222 12.92 5.04 5.60
CA ASP A 222 13.26 4.51 4.28
C ASP A 222 12.10 4.64 3.28
N MET A 223 11.09 5.44 3.62
CA MET A 223 9.93 5.78 2.77
C MET A 223 10.01 7.25 2.33
N PRO A 224 10.70 7.55 1.21
CA PRO A 224 11.06 8.91 0.83
C PRO A 224 9.93 9.72 0.20
N THR A 225 8.79 9.11 -0.08
CA THR A 225 7.68 9.75 -0.81
C THR A 225 6.32 9.26 -0.31
N ILE A 226 5.30 10.08 -0.54
CA ILE A 226 3.89 9.75 -0.35
C ILE A 226 3.16 9.42 -1.67
N TRP A 227 3.92 9.20 -2.75
CA TRP A 227 3.39 8.62 -3.96
C TRP A 227 3.12 7.13 -3.78
N GLU A 228 2.09 6.63 -4.46
CA GLU A 228 1.61 5.25 -4.40
C GLU A 228 1.30 4.71 -5.79
N ILE A 229 1.30 3.39 -5.93
CA ILE A 229 0.55 2.72 -6.99
C ILE A 229 -0.85 2.46 -6.44
N HIS A 230 -1.83 3.26 -6.85
CA HIS A 230 -3.20 3.20 -6.39
C HIS A 230 -4.18 3.68 -7.49
N PRO A 231 -5.07 2.83 -7.96
CA PRO A 231 -5.26 1.44 -7.57
C PRO A 231 -4.25 0.49 -8.25
N VAL A 232 -3.93 -0.57 -7.54
CA VAL A 232 -3.25 -1.73 -8.13
C VAL A 232 -4.25 -2.46 -9.03
N SER A 233 -3.89 -2.62 -10.30
CA SER A 233 -4.73 -3.28 -11.32
C SER A 233 -4.35 -4.74 -11.57
N LYS A 234 -3.09 -5.11 -11.21
CA LYS A 234 -2.58 -6.47 -11.31
C LYS A 234 -1.53 -6.72 -10.24
N ILE A 235 -1.55 -7.88 -9.64
CA ILE A 235 -0.48 -8.38 -8.78
C ILE A 235 -0.24 -9.85 -9.10
N VAL A 236 1.04 -10.23 -9.22
CA VAL A 236 1.50 -11.61 -9.40
C VAL A 236 2.48 -11.91 -8.28
N PHE A 237 2.23 -12.97 -7.54
CA PHE A 237 3.12 -13.44 -6.49
C PHE A 237 4.13 -14.42 -7.08
N GLU A 238 5.37 -14.38 -6.59
CA GLU A 238 6.47 -15.27 -7.00
C GLU A 238 6.64 -15.34 -8.53
N PRO A 239 6.75 -14.17 -9.21
CA PRO A 239 6.90 -14.15 -10.66
C PRO A 239 8.20 -14.86 -11.08
N GLN A 240 8.09 -15.69 -12.11
CA GLN A 240 9.24 -16.44 -12.67
C GLN A 240 10.16 -15.57 -13.52
#